data_d1aeb2b02eff4c69b9c993cf7083af55
#
_entry.id   d1aeb2b02eff4c69b9c993cf7083af55
#
_cell.length_a   1.000
_cell.length_b   1.000
_cell.length_c   1.000
_cell.angle_alpha   90.00
_cell.angle_beta   90.00
_cell.angle_gamma   90.00
#
_symmetry.space_group_name_H-M   'P 1'
#
loop_
_entity.id
_entity.type
_entity.pdbx_description
1 polymer ?
#
loop_
_entity_poly.entity_id
_entity_poly.type
_entity_poly.pdbx_seq_one_letter_code
_entity_poly.pdbx_strand_id
1 'polypeptide(L)'
;ASNNTAVGTSALTANTTGINNVAVGALAGDANTTGSYNTVMGQNVLGVNTTGSENTAIGWDALKANTTASFNVAVGTTALGLNTTGANNTALGAYALDSNTTASNNTAVGRSALGLNTTGTSNVALGAYALDANTTASNNTAVGDGSLGANTTGAGNTAVGKDALLVNTTASNNTALGYQSLRLNTTGAGNVAVGSGALDANTTGYNNASLGTASLGANITGAQNASVGTYSLYVNTAGNGNSALGYQALYNNTASNNTAMGSNSLYANTTGTQNVALGAASLDANTTGDNIVAIGYAALGLNTTADNNVAIGAFSLDANTTGAANIAVGTSALGANTTASNNTAVGKDALATNTTADGNTAIGKSALVSNTTGPSNVAVGLSSLQGNTTGISNSAFGTYALKDNTTGNYNTALGGDIPGGTYGSLAANTTGSSNVAVGTAALRSNTTASNNTAVGYRALDLNTTGANRTAIGFESSKGS
;
A
#
# COMPACT_ATOMS: atom_id res chain seq x y z
N ALA A 1 -60.54 29.19 -8.29
CA ALA A 1 -59.89 28.05 -7.62
C ALA A 1 -60.86 26.85 -7.58
N SER A 2 -60.45 25.68 -8.03
CA SER A 2 -61.27 24.45 -8.04
C SER A 2 -60.50 23.31 -7.34
N ASN A 3 -61.26 22.38 -6.79
CA ASN A 3 -60.75 21.14 -6.19
C ASN A 3 -59.78 21.39 -5.02
N ASN A 4 -59.98 22.46 -4.22
CA ASN A 4 -59.19 22.70 -3.04
C ASN A 4 -59.91 22.15 -1.79
N THR A 5 -59.15 21.56 -0.84
CA THR A 5 -59.63 21.14 0.45
C THR A 5 -58.97 21.99 1.52
N ALA A 6 -59.73 22.68 2.35
CA ALA A 6 -59.25 23.52 3.44
C ALA A 6 -59.99 23.18 4.76
N VAL A 7 -59.23 22.76 5.79
CA VAL A 7 -59.77 22.43 7.11
C VAL A 7 -58.89 23.10 8.21
N GLY A 8 -59.45 24.08 8.88
CA GLY A 8 -58.76 24.82 9.97
C GLY A 8 -58.95 26.31 9.86
N THR A 9 -58.65 27.03 10.97
CA THR A 9 -58.73 28.50 11.01
C THR A 9 -57.75 29.09 10.01
N SER A 10 -58.27 29.92 9.06
CA SER A 10 -57.51 30.61 8.02
C SER A 10 -56.75 29.69 7.05
N ALA A 11 -57.13 28.42 6.90
CA ALA A 11 -56.52 27.55 5.87
C ALA A 11 -56.88 28.06 4.44
N LEU A 12 -55.89 28.26 3.54
CA LEU A 12 -56.02 28.75 2.17
C LEU A 12 -56.80 30.09 2.00
N THR A 13 -56.77 30.97 3.00
CA THR A 13 -57.58 32.19 2.96
C THR A 13 -57.28 33.12 1.80
N ALA A 14 -56.02 33.24 1.37
CA ALA A 14 -55.62 34.12 0.27
C ALA A 14 -55.70 33.44 -1.11
N ASN A 15 -56.17 32.20 -1.22
CA ASN A 15 -56.12 31.45 -2.48
C ASN A 15 -57.11 32.02 -3.51
N THR A 16 -56.59 32.57 -4.59
CA THR A 16 -57.39 33.19 -5.67
C THR A 16 -57.60 32.25 -6.85
N THR A 17 -56.56 31.78 -7.47
CA THR A 17 -56.61 30.94 -8.68
C THR A 17 -55.96 29.55 -8.51
N GLY A 18 -55.24 29.27 -7.43
CA GLY A 18 -54.65 28.00 -7.16
C GLY A 18 -55.66 26.85 -7.15
N ILE A 19 -55.33 25.72 -7.75
CA ILE A 19 -56.18 24.52 -7.86
C ILE A 19 -55.53 23.28 -7.20
N ASN A 20 -56.37 22.31 -6.83
CA ASN A 20 -55.96 21.01 -6.34
C ASN A 20 -55.04 21.08 -5.09
N ASN A 21 -55.23 22.06 -4.20
CA ASN A 21 -54.51 22.18 -2.95
C ASN A 21 -55.26 21.46 -1.83
N VAL A 22 -54.54 20.80 -0.93
CA VAL A 22 -55.06 20.24 0.32
C VAL A 22 -54.37 20.95 1.49
N ALA A 23 -55.12 21.63 2.34
CA ALA A 23 -54.63 22.34 3.51
C ALA A 23 -55.42 21.94 4.79
N VAL A 24 -54.73 21.34 5.75
CA VAL A 24 -55.33 20.90 7.04
C VAL A 24 -54.54 21.44 8.17
N GLY A 25 -55.10 22.37 8.95
CA GLY A 25 -54.47 22.98 10.11
C GLY A 25 -54.69 24.48 10.16
N ALA A 26 -54.48 25.11 11.34
CA ALA A 26 -54.55 26.56 11.49
C ALA A 26 -53.44 27.25 10.67
N LEU A 27 -53.76 28.26 9.87
CA LEU A 27 -52.83 29.00 9.01
C LEU A 27 -52.10 28.08 7.98
N ALA A 28 -52.69 26.97 7.60
CA ALA A 28 -52.10 26.08 6.58
C ALA A 28 -52.27 26.69 5.16
N GLY A 29 -51.17 27.07 4.52
CA GLY A 29 -51.16 27.68 3.18
C GLY A 29 -51.95 28.99 3.08
N ASP A 30 -52.07 29.77 4.16
CA ASP A 30 -52.93 30.91 4.26
C ASP A 30 -52.57 32.06 3.31
N ALA A 31 -51.30 32.23 2.94
CA ALA A 31 -50.85 33.24 1.99
C ALA A 31 -50.82 32.73 0.51
N ASN A 32 -51.19 31.48 0.23
CA ASN A 32 -51.16 30.94 -1.13
C ASN A 32 -52.14 31.70 -2.03
N THR A 33 -51.64 32.25 -3.15
CA THR A 33 -52.49 33.00 -4.09
C THR A 33 -52.79 32.20 -5.35
N THR A 34 -51.75 31.76 -6.06
CA THR A 34 -51.87 31.06 -7.35
C THR A 34 -51.20 29.66 -7.36
N GLY A 35 -50.47 29.30 -6.29
CA GLY A 35 -49.81 27.98 -6.17
C GLY A 35 -50.83 26.85 -6.22
N SER A 36 -50.48 25.78 -6.97
CA SER A 36 -51.37 24.64 -7.21
C SER A 36 -50.69 23.32 -6.83
N TYR A 37 -51.49 22.29 -6.57
CA TYR A 37 -51.03 20.93 -6.24
C TYR A 37 -50.21 20.86 -4.93
N ASN A 38 -50.41 21.78 -3.99
CA ASN A 38 -49.76 21.74 -2.69
C ASN A 38 -50.55 20.87 -1.71
N THR A 39 -49.85 19.97 -0.98
CA THR A 39 -50.42 19.19 0.13
C THR A 39 -49.78 19.66 1.45
N VAL A 40 -50.56 20.31 2.30
CA VAL A 40 -50.00 20.86 3.55
C VAL A 40 -50.86 20.45 4.75
N MET A 41 -50.18 19.96 5.81
CA MET A 41 -50.85 19.48 7.02
C MET A 41 -50.09 19.87 8.28
N GLY A 42 -50.69 20.67 9.14
CA GLY A 42 -50.09 21.17 10.39
C GLY A 42 -50.35 22.66 10.60
N GLN A 43 -49.93 23.19 11.73
CA GLN A 43 -50.08 24.62 12.05
C GLN A 43 -48.95 25.42 11.33
N ASN A 44 -49.32 26.55 10.69
CA ASN A 44 -48.42 27.51 10.03
C ASN A 44 -47.51 26.90 8.94
N VAL A 45 -48.00 25.83 8.31
CA VAL A 45 -47.30 25.09 7.24
C VAL A 45 -47.45 25.84 5.93
N LEU A 46 -46.37 26.07 5.18
CA LEU A 46 -46.35 26.79 3.89
C LEU A 46 -47.02 28.19 4.04
N GLY A 47 -46.86 28.85 5.21
CA GLY A 47 -47.64 30.01 5.63
C GLY A 47 -47.42 31.28 4.82
N VAL A 48 -46.28 31.46 4.09
CA VAL A 48 -46.00 32.64 3.26
C VAL A 48 -45.90 32.33 1.78
N ASN A 49 -46.28 31.15 1.33
CA ASN A 49 -46.22 30.76 -0.07
C ASN A 49 -47.22 31.56 -0.91
N THR A 50 -46.79 32.14 -2.00
CA THR A 50 -47.67 32.88 -2.91
C THR A 50 -47.93 32.11 -4.19
N THR A 51 -46.89 31.65 -4.87
CA THR A 51 -46.98 31.04 -6.22
C THR A 51 -46.36 29.62 -6.34
N GLY A 52 -45.63 29.18 -5.29
CA GLY A 52 -44.99 27.86 -5.29
C GLY A 52 -46.01 26.73 -5.38
N SER A 53 -45.72 25.75 -6.26
CA SER A 53 -46.59 24.63 -6.59
C SER A 53 -45.93 23.28 -6.32
N GLU A 54 -46.74 22.23 -6.24
CA GLU A 54 -46.26 20.84 -6.10
C GLU A 54 -45.39 20.62 -4.87
N ASN A 55 -45.70 21.32 -3.76
CA ASN A 55 -45.03 21.15 -2.47
C ASN A 55 -45.84 20.22 -1.57
N THR A 56 -45.16 19.32 -0.87
CA THR A 56 -45.72 18.52 0.23
C THR A 56 -45.08 18.98 1.53
N ALA A 57 -45.88 19.52 2.49
CA ALA A 57 -45.40 20.00 3.75
C ALA A 57 -46.26 19.47 4.90
N ILE A 58 -45.67 18.71 5.81
CA ILE A 58 -46.38 18.10 6.96
C ILE A 58 -45.58 18.31 8.24
N GLY A 59 -46.20 18.96 9.20
CA GLY A 59 -45.57 19.25 10.52
C GLY A 59 -45.73 20.69 10.92
N TRP A 60 -45.43 21.04 12.17
CA TRP A 60 -45.46 22.44 12.66
C TRP A 60 -44.34 23.25 11.96
N ASP A 61 -44.68 24.39 11.38
CA ASP A 61 -43.77 25.31 10.67
C ASP A 61 -43.00 24.69 9.48
N ALA A 62 -43.42 23.54 8.93
CA ALA A 62 -42.78 22.97 7.75
C ALA A 62 -42.93 23.88 6.52
N LEU A 63 -41.85 24.14 5.76
CA LEU A 63 -41.82 25.08 4.62
C LEU A 63 -42.43 26.48 4.93
N LYS A 64 -42.38 26.91 6.16
CA LYS A 64 -43.01 28.13 6.59
C LYS A 64 -42.62 29.36 5.79
N ALA A 65 -41.32 29.54 5.48
CA ALA A 65 -40.79 30.71 4.79
C ALA A 65 -40.83 30.61 3.25
N ASN A 66 -41.37 29.53 2.69
CA ASN A 66 -41.41 29.34 1.24
C ASN A 66 -42.27 30.38 0.57
N THR A 67 -41.73 31.09 -0.41
CA THR A 67 -42.51 32.14 -1.15
C THR A 67 -42.93 31.67 -2.53
N THR A 68 -42.01 31.21 -3.35
CA THR A 68 -42.22 30.88 -4.76
C THR A 68 -41.68 29.51 -5.17
N ALA A 69 -40.95 28.82 -4.28
CA ALA A 69 -40.31 27.56 -4.64
C ALA A 69 -41.32 26.41 -4.82
N SER A 70 -41.02 25.52 -5.76
CA SER A 70 -41.85 24.37 -6.09
C SER A 70 -41.10 23.05 -5.93
N PHE A 71 -41.83 21.94 -5.94
CA PHE A 71 -41.30 20.59 -5.91
C PHE A 71 -40.51 20.25 -4.60
N ASN A 72 -40.88 20.83 -3.47
CA ASN A 72 -40.27 20.53 -2.18
C ASN A 72 -41.11 19.51 -1.39
N VAL A 73 -40.47 18.59 -0.71
CA VAL A 73 -41.07 17.69 0.27
C VAL A 73 -40.48 17.99 1.64
N ALA A 74 -41.31 18.43 2.60
CA ALA A 74 -40.94 18.75 3.96
C ALA A 74 -41.86 18.04 4.95
N VAL A 75 -41.34 17.04 5.67
CA VAL A 75 -42.09 16.29 6.68
C VAL A 75 -41.35 16.29 8.01
N GLY A 76 -41.91 16.99 8.99
CA GLY A 76 -41.29 17.14 10.31
C GLY A 76 -41.44 18.58 10.82
N THR A 77 -41.27 18.77 12.13
CA THR A 77 -41.20 20.07 12.76
C THR A 77 -40.08 20.89 12.11
N THR A 78 -40.40 22.09 11.60
CA THR A 78 -39.51 23.05 10.94
C THR A 78 -38.67 22.48 9.77
N ALA A 79 -39.08 21.34 9.20
CA ALA A 79 -38.41 20.82 7.99
C ALA A 79 -38.48 21.87 6.87
N LEU A 80 -37.31 22.25 6.27
CA LEU A 80 -37.21 23.36 5.32
C LEU A 80 -37.80 24.68 5.81
N GLY A 81 -37.74 24.93 7.12
CA GLY A 81 -38.43 26.06 7.78
C GLY A 81 -38.09 27.43 7.22
N LEU A 82 -36.82 27.69 6.85
CA LEU A 82 -36.36 29.00 6.33
C LEU A 82 -36.20 29.02 4.78
N ASN A 83 -36.64 27.97 4.06
CA ASN A 83 -36.55 27.94 2.61
C ASN A 83 -37.38 29.01 1.96
N THR A 84 -36.80 29.86 1.13
CA THR A 84 -37.55 30.93 0.40
C THR A 84 -37.80 30.60 -1.07
N THR A 85 -36.70 30.29 -1.82
CA THR A 85 -36.74 30.06 -3.28
C THR A 85 -36.08 28.77 -3.71
N GLY A 86 -35.51 27.96 -2.80
CA GLY A 86 -34.89 26.69 -3.10
C GLY A 86 -35.92 25.64 -3.52
N ALA A 87 -35.73 25.03 -4.69
CA ALA A 87 -36.63 24.04 -5.27
C ALA A 87 -36.05 22.61 -5.28
N ASN A 88 -36.91 21.61 -5.47
CA ASN A 88 -36.52 20.21 -5.57
C ASN A 88 -35.77 19.68 -4.31
N ASN A 89 -36.12 20.15 -3.14
CA ASN A 89 -35.54 19.66 -1.89
C ASN A 89 -36.46 18.63 -1.23
N THR A 90 -35.86 17.59 -0.64
CA THR A 90 -36.57 16.61 0.19
C THR A 90 -36.02 16.67 1.61
N ALA A 91 -36.85 17.03 2.57
CA ALA A 91 -36.53 17.06 4.00
C ALA A 91 -37.50 16.17 4.77
N LEU A 92 -37.02 15.09 5.36
CA LEU A 92 -37.80 14.19 6.19
C LEU A 92 -37.16 14.01 7.55
N GLY A 93 -37.72 14.68 8.56
CA GLY A 93 -37.23 14.70 9.93
C GLY A 93 -37.35 16.06 10.56
N ALA A 94 -37.44 16.13 11.89
CA ALA A 94 -37.43 17.40 12.61
C ALA A 94 -36.12 18.15 12.35
N TYR A 95 -36.22 19.45 12.00
CA TYR A 95 -35.07 20.31 11.67
C TYR A 95 -34.24 19.90 10.45
N ALA A 96 -34.71 18.98 9.58
CA ALA A 96 -34.04 18.65 8.35
C ALA A 96 -34.06 19.84 7.38
N LEU A 97 -32.89 20.27 6.85
CA LEU A 97 -32.74 21.46 6.00
C LEU A 97 -33.36 22.75 6.58
N ASP A 98 -33.40 22.87 7.89
CA ASP A 98 -34.09 23.97 8.54
C ASP A 98 -33.59 25.34 8.07
N SER A 99 -32.28 25.54 8.00
CA SER A 99 -31.63 26.81 7.60
C SER A 99 -31.53 27.03 6.10
N ASN A 100 -32.04 26.12 5.27
CA ASN A 100 -31.97 26.28 3.81
C ASN A 100 -32.71 27.53 3.38
N THR A 101 -32.07 28.40 2.59
CA THR A 101 -32.73 29.62 2.10
C THR A 101 -33.03 29.54 0.59
N THR A 102 -32.01 29.34 -0.22
CA THR A 102 -32.13 29.41 -1.67
C THR A 102 -31.58 28.15 -2.38
N ALA A 103 -30.99 27.23 -1.62
CA ALA A 103 -30.36 26.04 -2.20
C ALA A 103 -31.40 25.04 -2.70
N SER A 104 -31.04 24.36 -3.81
CA SER A 104 -31.91 23.39 -4.51
C SER A 104 -31.26 22.02 -4.59
N ASN A 105 -32.09 21.02 -4.89
CA ASN A 105 -31.67 19.65 -5.18
C ASN A 105 -30.98 18.95 -3.98
N ASN A 106 -31.37 19.28 -2.74
CA ASN A 106 -30.86 18.62 -1.56
C ASN A 106 -31.82 17.53 -1.06
N THR A 107 -31.30 16.44 -0.58
CA THR A 107 -32.05 15.38 0.10
C THR A 107 -31.54 15.23 1.54
N ALA A 108 -32.41 15.45 2.52
CA ALA A 108 -32.10 15.31 3.93
C ALA A 108 -33.14 14.43 4.62
N VAL A 109 -32.71 13.30 5.15
CA VAL A 109 -33.56 12.34 5.87
C VAL A 109 -32.94 12.03 7.22
N GLY A 110 -33.56 12.47 8.29
CA GLY A 110 -33.08 12.33 9.65
C GLY A 110 -33.20 13.63 10.42
N ARG A 111 -33.19 13.54 11.77
CA ARG A 111 -33.18 14.72 12.63
C ARG A 111 -31.95 15.59 12.35
N SER A 112 -32.13 16.87 12.10
CA SER A 112 -31.09 17.86 11.81
C SER A 112 -30.19 17.49 10.65
N ALA A 113 -30.58 16.58 9.74
CA ALA A 113 -29.82 16.31 8.51
C ALA A 113 -29.73 17.59 7.67
N LEU A 114 -28.50 18.03 7.28
CA LEU A 114 -28.28 19.32 6.59
C LEU A 114 -28.88 20.51 7.32
N GLY A 115 -28.95 20.48 8.65
CA GLY A 115 -29.68 21.49 9.46
C GLY A 115 -29.24 22.92 9.23
N LEU A 116 -27.93 23.19 9.09
CA LEU A 116 -27.36 24.53 8.90
C LEU A 116 -27.08 24.91 7.45
N ASN A 117 -27.48 24.08 6.46
CA ASN A 117 -27.24 24.39 5.05
C ASN A 117 -27.99 25.66 4.62
N THR A 118 -27.32 26.63 4.04
CA THR A 118 -27.91 27.87 3.52
C THR A 118 -28.00 27.90 2.02
N THR A 119 -26.86 27.71 1.31
CA THR A 119 -26.76 27.84 -0.14
C THR A 119 -26.12 26.63 -0.84
N GLY A 120 -25.69 25.61 -0.10
CA GLY A 120 -25.11 24.39 -0.66
C GLY A 120 -26.15 23.55 -1.42
N THR A 121 -25.83 23.14 -2.65
CA THR A 121 -26.76 22.42 -3.54
C THR A 121 -26.32 20.97 -3.77
N SER A 122 -27.26 20.13 -4.19
CA SER A 122 -26.99 18.76 -4.61
C SER A 122 -26.32 17.91 -3.52
N ASN A 123 -26.69 18.10 -2.26
CA ASN A 123 -26.24 17.31 -1.16
C ASN A 123 -27.25 16.21 -0.80
N VAL A 124 -26.75 15.05 -0.40
CA VAL A 124 -27.54 13.94 0.13
C VAL A 124 -27.10 13.66 1.57
N ALA A 125 -28.00 13.80 2.51
CA ALA A 125 -27.80 13.50 3.93
C ALA A 125 -28.87 12.51 4.43
N LEU A 126 -28.45 11.30 4.78
CA LEU A 126 -29.30 10.23 5.30
C LEU A 126 -28.79 9.75 6.65
N GLY A 127 -29.40 10.16 7.72
CA GLY A 127 -29.01 9.86 9.10
C GLY A 127 -29.21 11.06 10.01
N ALA A 128 -29.37 10.86 11.31
CA ALA A 128 -29.40 11.95 12.27
C ALA A 128 -28.06 12.69 12.24
N TYR A 129 -28.09 14.04 12.21
CA TYR A 129 -26.92 14.91 12.18
C TYR A 129 -25.96 14.68 10.99
N ALA A 130 -26.40 13.99 9.93
CA ALA A 130 -25.61 13.88 8.69
C ALA A 130 -25.50 15.27 8.03
N LEU A 131 -24.25 15.72 7.70
CA LEU A 131 -23.97 17.05 7.14
C LEU A 131 -24.58 18.22 7.93
N ASP A 132 -24.74 18.06 9.23
CA ASP A 132 -25.45 19.04 10.07
C ASP A 132 -24.83 20.46 9.99
N ALA A 133 -23.50 20.57 10.07
CA ALA A 133 -22.78 21.84 10.03
C ALA A 133 -22.58 22.42 8.62
N ASN A 134 -23.02 21.74 7.56
CA ASN A 134 -22.82 22.21 6.18
C ASN A 134 -23.50 23.57 5.97
N THR A 135 -22.77 24.56 5.45
CA THR A 135 -23.35 25.88 5.18
C THR A 135 -23.48 26.17 3.69
N THR A 136 -22.39 26.05 2.94
CA THR A 136 -22.33 26.46 1.53
C THR A 136 -21.81 25.37 0.60
N ALA A 137 -21.31 24.26 1.14
CA ALA A 137 -20.70 23.20 0.33
C ALA A 137 -21.75 22.41 -0.46
N SER A 138 -21.35 21.97 -1.64
CA SER A 138 -22.21 21.26 -2.59
C SER A 138 -21.65 19.89 -2.97
N ASN A 139 -22.50 19.04 -3.52
CA ASN A 139 -22.12 17.72 -4.06
C ASN A 139 -21.56 16.76 -2.99
N ASN A 140 -22.02 16.85 -1.77
CA ASN A 140 -21.64 15.92 -0.71
C ASN A 140 -22.70 14.82 -0.54
N THR A 141 -22.25 13.59 -0.29
CA THR A 141 -23.11 12.46 0.09
C THR A 141 -22.71 11.95 1.48
N ALA A 142 -23.64 12.01 2.41
CA ALA A 142 -23.47 11.54 3.79
C ALA A 142 -24.58 10.56 4.17
N VAL A 143 -24.23 9.33 4.48
CA VAL A 143 -25.15 8.27 4.90
C VAL A 143 -24.65 7.65 6.20
N GLY A 144 -25.39 7.86 7.27
CA GLY A 144 -25.05 7.41 8.62
C GLY A 144 -25.18 8.53 9.65
N ASP A 145 -25.39 8.13 10.90
CA ASP A 145 -25.44 9.06 12.05
C ASP A 145 -24.11 9.81 12.15
N GLY A 146 -24.11 11.15 12.20
CA GLY A 146 -22.94 12.00 12.30
C GLY A 146 -21.99 12.00 11.09
N SER A 147 -22.33 11.32 9.99
CA SER A 147 -21.47 11.34 8.80
C SER A 147 -21.31 12.77 8.25
N LEU A 148 -20.04 13.20 7.98
CA LEU A 148 -19.71 14.59 7.59
C LEU A 148 -20.31 15.66 8.53
N GLY A 149 -20.52 15.33 9.80
CA GLY A 149 -21.26 16.21 10.72
C GLY A 149 -20.65 17.59 10.89
N ALA A 150 -19.33 17.75 10.91
CA ALA A 150 -18.65 19.04 11.08
C ALA A 150 -18.29 19.74 9.74
N ASN A 151 -18.69 19.20 8.57
CA ASN A 151 -18.33 19.79 7.29
C ASN A 151 -18.99 21.16 7.11
N THR A 152 -18.22 22.20 6.80
CA THR A 152 -18.75 23.56 6.56
C THR A 152 -18.71 23.93 5.08
N THR A 153 -17.53 23.85 4.45
CA THR A 153 -17.30 24.30 3.07
C THR A 153 -16.63 23.25 2.17
N GLY A 154 -16.28 22.06 2.69
CA GLY A 154 -15.71 20.97 1.90
C GLY A 154 -16.72 20.39 0.92
N ALA A 155 -16.40 20.34 -0.38
CA ALA A 155 -17.28 19.88 -1.44
C ALA A 155 -16.85 18.53 -2.06
N GLY A 156 -17.77 17.81 -2.65
CA GLY A 156 -17.48 16.57 -3.39
C GLY A 156 -17.05 15.41 -2.49
N ASN A 157 -17.45 15.40 -1.21
CA ASN A 157 -17.13 14.33 -0.29
C ASN A 157 -18.23 13.25 -0.29
N THR A 158 -17.81 11.99 -0.17
CA THR A 158 -18.72 10.84 0.05
C THR A 158 -18.38 10.18 1.37
N ALA A 159 -19.33 10.16 2.31
CA ALA A 159 -19.20 9.52 3.61
C ALA A 159 -20.35 8.54 3.84
N VAL A 160 -20.06 7.26 3.97
CA VAL A 160 -21.05 6.20 4.23
C VAL A 160 -20.60 5.39 5.44
N GLY A 161 -21.34 5.50 6.50
CA GLY A 161 -21.04 4.85 7.80
C GLY A 161 -21.21 5.82 8.95
N LYS A 162 -21.53 5.29 10.14
CA LYS A 162 -21.59 6.12 11.35
C LYS A 162 -20.23 6.77 11.59
N ASP A 163 -20.23 8.09 11.87
CA ASP A 163 -19.04 8.92 12.13
C ASP A 163 -18.00 8.92 10.99
N ALA A 164 -18.36 8.53 9.76
CA ALA A 164 -17.45 8.65 8.61
C ALA A 164 -17.22 10.14 8.29
N LEU A 165 -15.94 10.57 8.13
CA LEU A 165 -15.55 11.98 7.92
C LEU A 165 -16.13 12.95 8.97
N LEU A 166 -16.33 12.50 10.18
CA LEU A 166 -17.04 13.27 11.22
C LEU A 166 -16.49 14.68 11.41
N VAL A 167 -15.16 14.85 11.50
CA VAL A 167 -14.50 16.12 11.86
C VAL A 167 -14.07 16.93 10.63
N ASN A 168 -14.36 16.46 9.42
CA ASN A 168 -14.03 17.19 8.20
C ASN A 168 -14.65 18.58 8.22
N THR A 169 -13.85 19.63 8.03
CA THR A 169 -14.36 21.00 8.02
C THR A 169 -14.37 21.60 6.63
N THR A 170 -13.23 21.63 5.96
CA THR A 170 -13.04 22.32 4.68
C THR A 170 -12.47 21.44 3.58
N ALA A 171 -12.05 20.22 3.90
CA ALA A 171 -11.45 19.33 2.92
C ALA A 171 -12.46 18.80 1.90
N SER A 172 -12.03 18.67 0.65
CA SER A 172 -12.85 18.26 -0.48
C SER A 172 -12.37 16.96 -1.12
N ASN A 173 -13.26 16.34 -1.90
CA ASN A 173 -12.95 15.17 -2.71
C ASN A 173 -12.48 13.94 -1.91
N ASN A 174 -12.97 13.75 -0.70
CA ASN A 174 -12.68 12.58 0.11
C ASN A 174 -13.80 11.54 -0.05
N THR A 175 -13.43 10.26 -0.06
CA THR A 175 -14.35 9.13 -0.02
C THR A 175 -14.09 8.30 1.24
N ALA A 176 -15.07 8.19 2.11
CA ALA A 176 -15.01 7.39 3.34
C ALA A 176 -16.17 6.40 3.37
N LEU A 177 -15.88 5.10 3.37
CA LEU A 177 -16.87 4.03 3.43
C LEU A 177 -16.53 3.07 4.57
N GLY A 178 -17.29 3.12 5.65
CA GLY A 178 -17.12 2.28 6.84
C GLY A 178 -17.32 3.06 8.14
N TYR A 179 -17.56 2.32 9.23
CA TYR A 179 -17.63 2.88 10.57
C TYR A 179 -16.32 3.61 10.91
N GLN A 180 -16.41 4.91 11.28
CA GLN A 180 -15.28 5.76 11.64
C GLN A 180 -14.14 5.83 10.58
N SER A 181 -14.46 5.61 9.32
CA SER A 181 -13.48 5.83 8.25
C SER A 181 -13.18 7.32 8.10
N LEU A 182 -11.88 7.69 8.03
CA LEU A 182 -11.38 9.05 7.88
C LEU A 182 -11.96 10.02 8.93
N ARG A 183 -12.24 9.51 10.13
CA ARG A 183 -13.03 10.22 11.16
C ARG A 183 -12.44 11.56 11.58
N LEU A 184 -11.12 11.63 11.84
CA LEU A 184 -10.43 12.81 12.35
C LEU A 184 -9.89 13.74 11.25
N ASN A 185 -10.22 13.51 9.99
CA ASN A 185 -9.75 14.36 8.89
C ASN A 185 -10.29 15.80 9.05
N THR A 186 -9.41 16.77 8.96
CA THR A 186 -9.79 18.20 9.03
C THR A 186 -9.65 18.90 7.68
N THR A 187 -8.44 18.90 7.11
CA THR A 187 -8.10 19.62 5.87
C THR A 187 -7.45 18.74 4.79
N GLY A 188 -7.21 17.45 5.07
CA GLY A 188 -6.66 16.51 4.09
C GLY A 188 -7.63 16.22 2.96
N ALA A 189 -7.25 16.49 1.70
CA ALA A 189 -8.11 16.33 0.54
C ALA A 189 -7.70 15.12 -0.33
N GLY A 190 -8.63 14.62 -1.14
CA GLY A 190 -8.36 13.57 -2.11
C GLY A 190 -8.07 12.19 -1.51
N ASN A 191 -8.51 11.92 -0.28
CA ASN A 191 -8.31 10.62 0.35
C ASN A 191 -9.45 9.66 0.05
N VAL A 192 -9.11 8.38 -0.12
CA VAL A 192 -10.06 7.26 -0.22
C VAL A 192 -9.84 6.33 0.96
N ALA A 193 -10.85 6.14 1.80
CA ALA A 193 -10.82 5.26 2.96
C ALA A 193 -12.00 4.30 2.93
N VAL A 194 -11.74 3.01 2.75
CA VAL A 194 -12.76 1.95 2.71
C VAL A 194 -12.43 0.88 3.74
N GLY A 195 -13.27 0.77 4.75
CA GLY A 195 -13.10 -0.16 5.87
C GLY A 195 -13.33 0.53 7.22
N SER A 196 -13.69 -0.26 8.24
CA SER A 196 -13.83 0.26 9.59
C SER A 196 -12.50 0.79 10.11
N GLY A 197 -12.46 2.06 10.55
CA GLY A 197 -11.25 2.72 11.05
C GLY A 197 -10.15 2.93 10.00
N ALA A 198 -10.44 2.80 8.71
CA ALA A 198 -9.48 3.13 7.66
C ALA A 198 -9.17 4.64 7.69
N LEU A 199 -7.87 5.02 7.74
CA LEU A 199 -7.41 6.42 7.86
C LEU A 199 -8.03 7.18 9.04
N ASP A 200 -8.41 6.50 10.12
CA ASP A 200 -9.15 7.09 11.24
C ASP A 200 -8.48 8.35 11.83
N ALA A 201 -7.16 8.28 12.07
CA ALA A 201 -6.40 9.37 12.70
C ALA A 201 -5.94 10.48 11.73
N ASN A 202 -6.21 10.38 10.44
CA ASN A 202 -5.73 11.36 9.45
C ASN A 202 -6.27 12.76 9.76
N THR A 203 -5.39 13.75 9.76
CA THR A 203 -5.81 15.16 9.97
C THR A 203 -5.58 16.00 8.73
N THR A 204 -4.37 16.04 8.21
CA THR A 204 -3.98 16.88 7.08
C THR A 204 -3.37 16.08 5.91
N GLY A 205 -3.13 14.78 6.09
CA GLY A 205 -2.64 13.91 5.02
C GLY A 205 -3.58 13.90 3.82
N TYR A 206 -3.04 13.90 2.61
CA TYR A 206 -3.80 14.04 1.35
C TYR A 206 -3.40 12.98 0.32
N ASN A 207 -4.31 12.70 -0.63
CA ASN A 207 -4.09 11.74 -1.70
C ASN A 207 -3.69 10.33 -1.22
N ASN A 208 -4.23 9.90 -0.09
CA ASN A 208 -4.03 8.55 0.40
C ASN A 208 -5.16 7.63 -0.08
N ALA A 209 -4.83 6.41 -0.45
CA ALA A 209 -5.79 5.35 -0.75
C ALA A 209 -5.65 4.22 0.28
N SER A 210 -6.70 3.99 1.07
CA SER A 210 -6.73 3.00 2.14
C SER A 210 -7.93 2.06 1.97
N LEU A 211 -7.66 0.75 1.85
CA LEU A 211 -8.68 -0.28 1.73
C LEU A 211 -8.41 -1.43 2.71
N GLY A 212 -9.24 -1.56 3.72
CA GLY A 212 -9.14 -2.60 4.75
C GLY A 212 -9.40 -2.05 6.15
N THR A 213 -9.78 -2.92 7.08
CA THR A 213 -9.97 -2.54 8.49
C THR A 213 -8.67 -1.97 9.05
N ALA A 214 -8.74 -0.77 9.62
CA ALA A 214 -7.62 -0.05 10.23
C ALA A 214 -6.38 0.10 9.30
N SER A 215 -6.54 0.01 8.00
CA SER A 215 -5.49 0.33 7.04
C SER A 215 -5.14 1.83 7.16
N LEU A 216 -3.83 2.17 7.26
CA LEU A 216 -3.36 3.54 7.53
C LEU A 216 -4.01 4.18 8.77
N GLY A 217 -4.41 3.36 9.77
CA GLY A 217 -5.25 3.82 10.88
C GLY A 217 -4.64 4.94 11.72
N ALA A 218 -3.33 4.98 11.92
CA ALA A 218 -2.62 6.00 12.70
C ALA A 218 -2.03 7.15 11.86
N ASN A 219 -2.29 7.21 10.55
CA ASN A 219 -1.76 8.28 9.71
C ASN A 219 -2.28 9.65 10.16
N ILE A 220 -1.40 10.62 10.35
CA ILE A 220 -1.76 11.99 10.77
C ILE A 220 -1.54 12.96 9.60
N THR A 221 -0.32 13.02 9.08
CA THR A 221 0.08 13.98 8.05
C THR A 221 0.63 13.33 6.78
N GLY A 222 0.88 12.00 6.80
CA GLY A 222 1.43 11.26 5.67
C GLY A 222 0.56 11.38 4.41
N ALA A 223 1.17 11.55 3.25
CA ALA A 223 0.48 11.77 1.98
C ALA A 223 0.92 10.78 0.90
N GLN A 224 0.07 10.60 -0.13
CA GLN A 224 0.39 9.79 -1.31
C GLN A 224 0.70 8.32 -0.99
N ASN A 225 0.10 7.78 0.06
CA ASN A 225 0.24 6.38 0.42
C ASN A 225 -0.89 5.54 -0.17
N ALA A 226 -0.55 4.34 -0.66
CA ALA A 226 -1.50 3.32 -1.08
C ALA A 226 -1.43 2.13 -0.12
N SER A 227 -2.53 1.80 0.54
CA SER A 227 -2.58 0.75 1.56
C SER A 227 -3.79 -0.14 1.38
N VAL A 228 -3.57 -1.42 1.08
CA VAL A 228 -4.63 -2.41 0.86
C VAL A 228 -4.38 -3.64 1.73
N GLY A 229 -5.29 -3.90 2.64
CA GLY A 229 -5.22 -5.01 3.60
C GLY A 229 -5.48 -4.57 5.03
N THR A 230 -6.00 -5.48 5.84
CA THR A 230 -6.20 -5.23 7.28
C THR A 230 -4.86 -4.91 7.95
N TYR A 231 -4.82 -3.79 8.68
CA TYR A 231 -3.63 -3.28 9.37
C TYR A 231 -2.41 -3.01 8.46
N SER A 232 -2.57 -2.89 7.15
CA SER A 232 -1.48 -2.44 6.29
C SER A 232 -1.13 -0.97 6.60
N LEU A 233 0.17 -0.63 6.66
CA LEU A 233 0.68 0.71 7.01
C LEU A 233 0.08 1.30 8.30
N TYR A 234 -0.26 0.45 9.27
CA TYR A 234 -1.08 0.86 10.42
C TYR A 234 -0.43 1.96 11.27
N VAL A 235 0.86 1.85 11.59
CA VAL A 235 1.58 2.78 12.50
C VAL A 235 2.10 4.03 11.78
N ASN A 236 1.95 4.13 10.45
CA ASN A 236 2.47 5.26 9.70
C ASN A 236 1.83 6.58 10.17
N THR A 237 2.60 7.48 10.74
CA THR A 237 2.09 8.78 11.21
C THR A 237 2.33 9.91 10.19
N ALA A 238 3.48 9.91 9.51
CA ALA A 238 3.91 11.00 8.63
C ALA A 238 4.65 10.54 7.36
N GLY A 239 4.94 9.25 7.20
CA GLY A 239 5.63 8.72 6.02
C GLY A 239 4.82 8.90 4.74
N ASN A 240 5.48 9.24 3.64
CA ASN A 240 4.87 9.56 2.35
C ASN A 240 5.27 8.55 1.27
N GLY A 241 4.44 8.39 0.23
CA GLY A 241 4.80 7.64 -0.96
C GLY A 241 4.99 6.13 -0.73
N ASN A 242 4.36 5.57 0.31
CA ASN A 242 4.44 4.15 0.59
C ASN A 242 3.34 3.37 -0.15
N SER A 243 3.66 2.15 -0.61
CA SER A 243 2.72 1.22 -1.22
C SER A 243 2.69 -0.09 -0.45
N ALA A 244 1.58 -0.43 0.18
CA ALA A 244 1.39 -1.64 0.97
C ALA A 244 0.21 -2.46 0.45
N LEU A 245 0.43 -3.74 0.15
CA LEU A 245 -0.62 -4.68 -0.25
C LEU A 245 -0.46 -6.00 0.51
N GLY A 246 -1.33 -6.26 1.46
CA GLY A 246 -1.34 -7.50 2.25
C GLY A 246 -1.68 -7.25 3.70
N TYR A 247 -2.05 -8.32 4.40
CA TYR A 247 -2.25 -8.29 5.84
C TYR A 247 -0.96 -7.86 6.54
N GLN A 248 -1.01 -6.77 7.32
CA GLN A 248 0.12 -6.20 8.06
C GLN A 248 1.37 -5.85 7.21
N ALA A 249 1.23 -5.66 5.89
CA ALA A 249 2.32 -5.14 5.09
C ALA A 249 2.70 -3.73 5.57
N LEU A 250 4.01 -3.45 5.80
CA LEU A 250 4.52 -2.19 6.35
C LEU A 250 3.88 -1.76 7.68
N TYR A 251 3.50 -2.71 8.53
CA TYR A 251 2.72 -2.43 9.75
C TYR A 251 3.35 -1.35 10.64
N ASN A 252 4.64 -1.47 10.99
CA ASN A 252 5.34 -0.55 11.90
C ASN A 252 6.01 0.66 11.20
N ASN A 253 5.82 0.81 9.89
CA ASN A 253 6.53 1.80 9.10
C ASN A 253 6.15 3.24 9.47
N THR A 254 7.15 4.09 9.68
CA THR A 254 6.99 5.55 9.80
C THR A 254 7.77 6.31 8.71
N ALA A 255 8.53 5.60 7.90
CA ALA A 255 9.38 6.12 6.83
C ALA A 255 8.63 6.32 5.50
N SER A 256 9.32 6.86 4.50
CA SER A 256 8.77 7.16 3.18
C SER A 256 9.34 6.26 2.08
N ASN A 257 8.62 6.18 0.96
CA ASN A 257 9.07 5.56 -0.29
C ASN A 257 9.37 4.05 -0.18
N ASN A 258 8.61 3.32 0.62
CA ASN A 258 8.70 1.87 0.72
C ASN A 258 7.55 1.18 -0.05
N THR A 259 7.86 0.05 -0.68
CA THR A 259 6.88 -0.79 -1.36
C THR A 259 6.89 -2.19 -0.75
N ALA A 260 5.74 -2.67 -0.27
CA ALA A 260 5.60 -4.00 0.30
C ALA A 260 4.34 -4.70 -0.24
N MET A 261 4.49 -5.90 -0.78
CA MET A 261 3.39 -6.74 -1.27
C MET A 261 3.52 -8.17 -0.73
N GLY A 262 2.58 -8.56 0.10
CA GLY A 262 2.53 -9.86 0.77
C GLY A 262 2.18 -9.73 2.24
N SER A 263 1.66 -10.81 2.84
CA SER A 263 1.42 -10.84 4.28
C SER A 263 2.72 -10.67 5.05
N ASN A 264 2.75 -9.74 6.01
CA ASN A 264 3.91 -9.40 6.83
C ASN A 264 5.17 -8.97 6.03
N SER A 265 5.02 -8.53 4.78
CA SER A 265 6.17 -7.98 4.05
C SER A 265 6.58 -6.64 4.68
N LEU A 266 7.88 -6.47 4.94
CA LEU A 266 8.49 -5.28 5.57
C LEU A 266 7.78 -4.88 6.89
N TYR A 267 7.37 -5.88 7.68
CA TYR A 267 6.52 -5.70 8.86
C TYR A 267 7.16 -4.83 9.95
N ALA A 268 8.44 -5.10 10.29
CA ALA A 268 9.13 -4.44 11.39
C ALA A 268 9.78 -3.09 11.02
N ASN A 269 9.69 -2.67 9.76
CA ASN A 269 10.36 -1.44 9.30
C ASN A 269 9.89 -0.23 10.10
N THR A 270 10.83 0.55 10.61
CA THR A 270 10.53 1.80 11.31
C THR A 270 10.97 3.01 10.51
N THR A 271 12.26 3.16 10.27
CA THR A 271 12.85 4.34 9.60
C THR A 271 13.55 4.02 8.28
N GLY A 272 13.66 2.74 7.90
CA GLY A 272 14.24 2.35 6.61
C GLY A 272 13.44 2.89 5.42
N THR A 273 14.14 3.42 4.41
CA THR A 273 13.55 4.08 3.24
C THR A 273 13.94 3.38 1.94
N GLN A 274 13.15 3.60 0.87
CA GLN A 274 13.45 3.13 -0.49
C GLN A 274 13.59 1.60 -0.59
N ASN A 275 12.83 0.85 0.21
CA ASN A 275 12.84 -0.60 0.22
C ASN A 275 11.70 -1.16 -0.63
N VAL A 276 11.98 -2.27 -1.32
CA VAL A 276 11.01 -3.05 -2.10
C VAL A 276 10.96 -4.47 -1.56
N ALA A 277 9.81 -4.89 -1.03
CA ALA A 277 9.56 -6.23 -0.49
C ALA A 277 8.36 -6.87 -1.18
N LEU A 278 8.57 -7.91 -1.99
CA LEU A 278 7.53 -8.64 -2.71
C LEU A 278 7.54 -10.12 -2.31
N GLY A 279 6.56 -10.55 -1.56
CA GLY A 279 6.44 -11.92 -1.05
C GLY A 279 6.05 -11.94 0.42
N ALA A 280 5.39 -13.01 0.86
CA ALA A 280 5.08 -13.15 2.28
C ALA A 280 6.38 -13.23 3.10
N ALA A 281 6.41 -12.52 4.24
CA ALA A 281 7.56 -12.40 5.13
C ALA A 281 8.88 -11.96 4.43
N SER A 282 8.80 -11.30 3.28
CA SER A 282 9.99 -10.69 2.66
C SER A 282 10.39 -9.44 3.46
N LEU A 283 11.68 -9.33 3.79
CA LEU A 283 12.28 -8.22 4.55
C LEU A 283 11.57 -7.97 5.90
N ASP A 284 11.03 -9.03 6.51
CA ASP A 284 10.12 -8.95 7.66
C ASP A 284 10.75 -8.29 8.89
N ALA A 285 12.00 -8.61 9.21
CA ALA A 285 12.70 -8.10 10.38
C ALA A 285 13.42 -6.74 10.18
N ASN A 286 13.39 -6.15 8.96
CA ASN A 286 14.11 -4.90 8.71
C ASN A 286 13.57 -3.76 9.58
N THR A 287 14.45 -3.04 10.24
CA THR A 287 14.08 -1.88 11.06
C THR A 287 14.53 -0.56 10.47
N THR A 288 15.78 -0.47 10.05
CA THR A 288 16.39 0.80 9.60
C THR A 288 17.14 0.69 8.26
N GLY A 289 17.31 -0.52 7.69
CA GLY A 289 18.05 -0.70 6.44
C GLY A 289 17.37 -0.01 5.25
N ASP A 290 18.17 0.60 4.38
CA ASP A 290 17.74 1.39 3.22
C ASP A 290 18.12 0.74 1.89
N ASN A 291 17.42 1.12 0.80
CA ASN A 291 17.76 0.75 -0.59
C ASN A 291 17.82 -0.77 -0.83
N ILE A 292 16.89 -1.51 -0.28
CA ILE A 292 16.86 -2.97 -0.34
C ILE A 292 15.81 -3.45 -1.35
N VAL A 293 16.14 -4.50 -2.10
CA VAL A 293 15.18 -5.24 -2.95
C VAL A 293 15.09 -6.67 -2.44
N ALA A 294 13.93 -7.09 -1.93
CA ALA A 294 13.65 -8.44 -1.47
C ALA A 294 12.42 -9.01 -2.20
N ILE A 295 12.61 -9.97 -3.09
CA ILE A 295 11.56 -10.58 -3.90
C ILE A 295 11.54 -12.09 -3.71
N GLY A 296 10.51 -12.62 -3.09
CA GLY A 296 10.33 -14.03 -2.81
C GLY A 296 9.87 -14.27 -1.38
N TYR A 297 9.36 -15.47 -1.11
CA TYR A 297 8.99 -15.89 0.24
C TYR A 297 10.23 -15.84 1.15
N ALA A 298 10.13 -15.13 2.29
CA ALA A 298 11.21 -14.97 3.27
C ALA A 298 12.57 -14.50 2.67
N ALA A 299 12.57 -13.80 1.53
CA ALA A 299 13.78 -13.16 1.02
C ALA A 299 14.22 -12.06 1.99
N LEU A 300 15.51 -12.09 2.44
CA LEU A 300 16.03 -11.17 3.46
C LEU A 300 15.21 -11.12 4.76
N GLY A 301 14.60 -12.25 5.16
CA GLY A 301 13.68 -12.29 6.29
C GLY A 301 14.26 -11.79 7.60
N LEU A 302 15.54 -12.02 7.89
CA LEU A 302 16.21 -11.62 9.13
C LEU A 302 17.05 -10.33 9.04
N ASN A 303 17.03 -9.61 7.90
CA ASN A 303 17.75 -8.35 7.77
C ASN A 303 17.25 -7.34 8.80
N THR A 304 18.13 -6.71 9.56
CA THR A 304 17.72 -5.72 10.56
C THR A 304 18.12 -4.30 10.17
N THR A 305 19.36 -4.07 9.82
CA THR A 305 19.92 -2.73 9.61
C THR A 305 20.78 -2.60 8.35
N ALA A 306 21.00 -3.71 7.63
CA ALA A 306 21.91 -3.69 6.48
C ALA A 306 21.29 -3.04 5.25
N ASP A 307 22.07 -2.24 4.54
CA ASP A 307 21.67 -1.47 3.37
C ASP A 307 22.10 -2.13 2.05
N ASN A 308 21.49 -1.67 0.95
CA ASN A 308 21.94 -1.93 -0.41
C ASN A 308 21.99 -3.41 -0.81
N ASN A 309 21.15 -4.25 -0.22
CA ASN A 309 21.07 -5.66 -0.56
C ASN A 309 20.01 -5.93 -1.64
N VAL A 310 20.31 -6.87 -2.54
CA VAL A 310 19.36 -7.39 -3.53
C VAL A 310 19.18 -8.88 -3.31
N ALA A 311 17.98 -9.33 -2.97
CA ALA A 311 17.62 -10.73 -2.78
C ALA A 311 16.41 -11.09 -3.64
N ILE A 312 16.58 -11.98 -4.61
CA ILE A 312 15.51 -12.42 -5.52
C ILE A 312 15.44 -13.93 -5.51
N GLY A 313 14.40 -14.49 -4.95
CA GLY A 313 14.16 -15.92 -4.80
C GLY A 313 13.76 -16.29 -3.38
N ALA A 314 13.01 -17.38 -3.22
CA ALA A 314 12.63 -17.85 -1.88
C ALA A 314 13.89 -18.16 -1.04
N PHE A 315 13.90 -17.68 0.21
CA PHE A 315 15.02 -17.84 1.15
C PHE A 315 16.38 -17.32 0.65
N SER A 316 16.39 -16.40 -0.34
CA SER A 316 17.61 -15.71 -0.74
C SER A 316 18.02 -14.73 0.37
N LEU A 317 19.29 -14.77 0.77
CA LEU A 317 19.88 -13.93 1.83
C LEU A 317 19.10 -13.97 3.16
N ASP A 318 18.40 -15.07 3.44
CA ASP A 318 17.42 -15.18 4.50
C ASP A 318 18.00 -14.91 5.90
N ALA A 319 19.19 -15.48 6.21
CA ALA A 319 19.84 -15.33 7.50
C ALA A 319 20.62 -14.00 7.69
N ASN A 320 20.64 -13.12 6.67
CA ASN A 320 21.42 -11.89 6.75
C ASN A 320 20.87 -10.95 7.83
N THR A 321 21.74 -10.44 8.68
CA THR A 321 21.37 -9.46 9.71
C THR A 321 21.94 -8.07 9.44
N THR A 322 23.26 -7.99 9.22
CA THR A 322 23.98 -6.72 9.07
C THR A 322 24.93 -6.66 7.87
N GLY A 323 25.02 -7.73 7.06
CA GLY A 323 25.84 -7.75 5.85
C GLY A 323 25.24 -6.86 4.76
N ALA A 324 26.01 -5.93 4.21
CA ALA A 324 25.54 -4.93 3.24
C ALA A 324 26.08 -5.19 1.82
N ALA A 325 25.43 -4.58 0.82
CA ALA A 325 25.86 -4.60 -0.58
C ALA A 325 26.02 -6.03 -1.16
N ASN A 326 25.14 -6.95 -0.77
CA ASN A 326 25.11 -8.30 -1.33
C ASN A 326 24.05 -8.41 -2.45
N ILE A 327 24.35 -9.22 -3.45
CA ILE A 327 23.42 -9.59 -4.53
C ILE A 327 23.20 -11.09 -4.47
N ALA A 328 21.97 -11.52 -4.21
CA ALA A 328 21.54 -12.91 -4.16
C ALA A 328 20.35 -13.14 -5.10
N VAL A 329 20.55 -13.87 -6.20
CA VAL A 329 19.49 -14.18 -7.18
C VAL A 329 19.40 -15.70 -7.35
N GLY A 330 18.33 -16.27 -6.84
CA GLY A 330 18.07 -17.70 -6.85
C GLY A 330 17.60 -18.22 -5.50
N THR A 331 16.86 -19.33 -5.49
CA THR A 331 16.42 -19.98 -4.24
C THR A 331 17.65 -20.31 -3.39
N SER A 332 17.63 -19.90 -2.12
CA SER A 332 18.69 -20.09 -1.11
C SER A 332 20.08 -19.54 -1.54
N ALA A 333 20.16 -18.65 -2.52
CA ALA A 333 21.42 -17.96 -2.81
C ALA A 333 21.83 -17.14 -1.58
N LEU A 334 23.07 -17.26 -1.10
CA LEU A 334 23.57 -16.64 0.15
C LEU A 334 22.69 -16.90 1.38
N GLY A 335 21.96 -18.01 1.43
CA GLY A 335 20.94 -18.26 2.45
C GLY A 335 21.45 -18.22 3.90
N ALA A 336 22.69 -18.66 4.16
CA ALA A 336 23.29 -18.66 5.51
C ALA A 336 24.13 -17.40 5.84
N ASN A 337 24.20 -16.41 4.92
CA ASN A 337 24.97 -15.19 5.17
C ASN A 337 24.44 -14.43 6.38
N THR A 338 25.29 -14.08 7.32
CA THR A 338 24.87 -13.33 8.52
C THR A 338 25.36 -11.88 8.51
N THR A 339 26.66 -11.69 8.36
CA THR A 339 27.30 -10.36 8.48
C THR A 339 28.20 -10.00 7.30
N ALA A 340 28.43 -10.96 6.37
CA ALA A 340 29.33 -10.71 5.25
C ALA A 340 28.73 -9.74 4.21
N SER A 341 29.61 -8.98 3.60
CA SER A 341 29.27 -7.89 2.67
C SER A 341 29.92 -8.09 1.29
N ASN A 342 29.42 -7.37 0.28
CA ASN A 342 30.00 -7.31 -1.06
C ASN A 342 30.07 -8.67 -1.79
N ASN A 343 29.14 -9.59 -1.50
CA ASN A 343 29.05 -10.88 -2.21
C ASN A 343 28.06 -10.82 -3.35
N THR A 344 28.35 -11.51 -4.45
CA THR A 344 27.45 -11.71 -5.57
C THR A 344 27.18 -13.20 -5.76
N ALA A 345 25.94 -13.63 -5.58
CA ALA A 345 25.50 -15.01 -5.78
C ALA A 345 24.32 -15.06 -6.75
N VAL A 346 24.53 -15.67 -7.92
CA VAL A 346 23.51 -15.83 -8.95
C VAL A 346 23.36 -17.30 -9.32
N GLY A 347 22.26 -17.89 -8.93
CA GLY A 347 21.95 -19.31 -9.15
C GLY A 347 21.38 -19.96 -7.88
N LYS A 348 20.58 -21.01 -8.07
CA LYS A 348 20.10 -21.81 -6.95
C LYS A 348 21.27 -22.32 -6.12
N ASP A 349 21.21 -22.14 -4.78
CA ASP A 349 22.23 -22.56 -3.80
C ASP A 349 23.64 -21.96 -4.06
N ALA A 350 23.79 -20.89 -4.84
CA ALA A 350 25.07 -20.20 -4.97
C ALA A 350 25.47 -19.56 -3.63
N LEU A 351 26.70 -19.80 -3.14
CA LEU A 351 27.20 -19.32 -1.82
C LEU A 351 26.26 -19.66 -0.65
N ALA A 352 25.52 -20.76 -0.70
CA ALA A 352 24.42 -21.01 0.25
C ALA A 352 24.88 -21.10 1.70
N THR A 353 26.10 -21.58 1.98
CA THR A 353 26.63 -21.75 3.35
C THR A 353 27.60 -20.64 3.79
N ASN A 354 27.79 -19.60 2.98
CA ASN A 354 28.65 -18.47 3.34
C ASN A 354 28.08 -17.78 4.59
N THR A 355 28.89 -17.56 5.60
CA THR A 355 28.45 -16.91 6.86
C THR A 355 29.05 -15.52 7.03
N THR A 356 30.37 -15.41 6.97
CA THR A 356 31.12 -14.18 7.31
C THR A 356 32.16 -13.78 6.27
N ALA A 357 32.25 -14.49 5.13
CA ALA A 357 33.27 -14.20 4.12
C ALA A 357 32.81 -13.15 3.12
N ASP A 358 33.59 -12.09 2.97
CA ASP A 358 33.31 -10.95 2.09
C ASP A 358 33.87 -11.14 0.66
N GLY A 359 33.28 -10.39 -0.29
CA GLY A 359 33.86 -10.19 -1.60
C GLY A 359 33.90 -11.41 -2.52
N ASN A 360 33.01 -12.39 -2.32
CA ASN A 360 32.91 -13.55 -3.19
C ASN A 360 31.95 -13.32 -4.36
N THR A 361 32.28 -13.86 -5.52
CA THR A 361 31.40 -13.90 -6.69
C THR A 361 31.12 -15.35 -7.08
N ALA A 362 29.85 -15.77 -7.02
CA ALA A 362 29.39 -17.10 -7.41
C ALA A 362 28.27 -17.01 -8.44
N ILE A 363 28.51 -17.44 -9.66
CA ILE A 363 27.52 -17.42 -10.75
C ILE A 363 27.35 -18.83 -11.29
N GLY A 364 26.20 -19.41 -11.02
CA GLY A 364 25.86 -20.79 -11.42
C GLY A 364 25.23 -21.57 -10.29
N LYS A 365 24.41 -22.57 -10.60
CA LYS A 365 23.82 -23.45 -9.60
C LYS A 365 24.95 -24.08 -8.76
N SER A 366 24.84 -23.99 -7.42
CA SER A 366 25.79 -24.55 -6.44
C SER A 366 27.25 -24.07 -6.62
N ALA A 367 27.51 -22.96 -7.27
CA ALA A 367 28.82 -22.33 -7.28
C ALA A 367 29.17 -21.88 -5.86
N LEU A 368 30.38 -22.21 -5.36
CA LEU A 368 30.84 -21.89 -3.99
C LEU A 368 29.88 -22.34 -2.86
N VAL A 369 29.08 -23.38 -3.10
CA VAL A 369 27.98 -23.73 -2.17
C VAL A 369 28.48 -24.03 -0.75
N SER A 370 29.66 -24.64 -0.60
CA SER A 370 30.22 -25.04 0.70
C SER A 370 31.10 -23.97 1.36
N ASN A 371 31.29 -22.81 0.73
CA ASN A 371 32.11 -21.74 1.29
C ASN A 371 31.54 -21.23 2.61
N THR A 372 32.35 -21.17 3.65
CA THR A 372 31.93 -20.65 4.97
C THR A 372 32.61 -19.32 5.31
N THR A 373 33.94 -19.31 5.32
CA THR A 373 34.74 -18.15 5.74
C THR A 373 35.85 -17.75 4.76
N GLY A 374 35.92 -18.38 3.56
CA GLY A 374 36.92 -18.02 2.55
C GLY A 374 36.52 -16.78 1.75
N PRO A 375 37.22 -15.64 1.87
CA PRO A 375 36.89 -14.42 1.12
C PRO A 375 37.52 -14.37 -0.27
N SER A 376 37.04 -13.43 -1.09
CA SER A 376 37.64 -13.01 -2.36
C SER A 376 37.74 -14.12 -3.41
N ASN A 377 36.84 -15.08 -3.44
CA ASN A 377 36.79 -16.13 -4.45
C ASN A 377 35.83 -15.73 -5.59
N VAL A 378 36.20 -16.17 -6.80
CA VAL A 378 35.36 -16.03 -7.99
C VAL A 378 35.06 -17.42 -8.56
N ALA A 379 33.78 -17.78 -8.66
CA ALA A 379 33.32 -19.05 -9.21
C ALA A 379 32.20 -18.80 -10.23
N VAL A 380 32.47 -19.13 -11.49
CA VAL A 380 31.50 -18.97 -12.59
C VAL A 380 31.33 -20.32 -13.30
N GLY A 381 30.16 -20.88 -13.18
CA GLY A 381 29.79 -22.17 -13.77
C GLY A 381 29.07 -23.08 -12.78
N LEU A 382 28.35 -24.09 -13.29
CA LEU A 382 27.70 -25.12 -12.48
C LEU A 382 28.73 -25.78 -11.56
N SER A 383 28.49 -25.76 -10.25
CA SER A 383 29.33 -26.37 -9.21
C SER A 383 30.83 -26.00 -9.30
N SER A 384 31.16 -24.84 -9.85
CA SER A 384 32.52 -24.32 -9.80
C SER A 384 32.88 -23.99 -8.33
N LEU A 385 34.08 -24.35 -7.89
CA LEU A 385 34.60 -24.15 -6.52
C LEU A 385 33.65 -24.71 -5.45
N GLN A 386 32.90 -25.75 -5.77
CA GLN A 386 31.80 -26.27 -4.94
C GLN A 386 32.22 -26.64 -3.53
N GLY A 387 33.37 -27.33 -3.37
CA GLY A 387 33.88 -27.87 -2.11
C GLY A 387 34.65 -26.84 -1.24
N ASN A 388 34.87 -25.61 -1.72
CA ASN A 388 35.65 -24.62 -0.99
C ASN A 388 35.00 -24.32 0.36
N THR A 389 35.76 -24.39 1.43
CA THR A 389 35.29 -24.05 2.78
C THR A 389 35.93 -22.75 3.30
N THR A 390 37.27 -22.72 3.32
CA THR A 390 38.06 -21.60 3.86
C THR A 390 39.11 -21.07 2.88
N GLY A 391 39.28 -21.69 1.70
CA GLY A 391 40.23 -21.23 0.69
C GLY A 391 39.93 -19.82 0.21
N ILE A 392 40.98 -19.02 0.00
CA ILE A 392 40.87 -17.60 -0.32
C ILE A 392 41.43 -17.28 -1.71
N SER A 393 40.89 -16.23 -2.34
CA SER A 393 41.42 -15.67 -3.59
C SER A 393 41.57 -16.70 -4.73
N ASN A 394 40.67 -17.65 -4.83
CA ASN A 394 40.61 -18.61 -5.96
C ASN A 394 39.72 -18.06 -7.08
N SER A 395 40.10 -18.34 -8.32
CA SER A 395 39.35 -17.97 -9.52
C SER A 395 39.04 -19.21 -10.35
N ALA A 396 37.75 -19.59 -10.42
CA ALA A 396 37.28 -20.79 -11.12
C ALA A 396 36.23 -20.43 -12.18
N PHE A 397 36.53 -20.65 -13.45
CA PHE A 397 35.64 -20.42 -14.58
C PHE A 397 35.40 -21.70 -15.35
N GLY A 398 34.16 -22.16 -15.36
CA GLY A 398 33.74 -23.37 -16.07
C GLY A 398 33.03 -24.36 -15.15
N THR A 399 32.21 -25.23 -15.73
CA THR A 399 31.52 -26.31 -15.00
C THR A 399 32.54 -27.20 -14.29
N TYR A 400 32.36 -27.42 -12.96
CA TYR A 400 33.26 -28.20 -12.12
C TYR A 400 34.73 -27.71 -12.05
N ALA A 401 35.04 -26.49 -12.51
CA ALA A 401 36.36 -25.92 -12.29
C ALA A 401 36.68 -25.81 -10.80
N LEU A 402 37.83 -26.30 -10.36
CA LEU A 402 38.30 -26.29 -8.95
C LEU A 402 37.28 -26.89 -7.95
N LYS A 403 36.50 -27.87 -8.40
CA LYS A 403 35.30 -28.35 -7.68
C LYS A 403 35.56 -28.81 -6.24
N ASP A 404 36.62 -29.62 -6.02
CA ASP A 404 36.86 -30.28 -4.74
C ASP A 404 37.85 -29.49 -3.82
N ASN A 405 38.22 -28.25 -4.20
CA ASN A 405 39.08 -27.40 -3.37
C ASN A 405 38.42 -27.16 -2.01
N THR A 406 39.16 -27.37 -0.93
CA THR A 406 38.67 -27.13 0.42
C THR A 406 39.34 -25.91 1.08
N THR A 407 40.66 -25.92 1.17
CA THR A 407 41.47 -24.88 1.85
C THR A 407 42.59 -24.31 0.98
N GLY A 408 42.75 -24.82 -0.28
CA GLY A 408 43.76 -24.29 -1.22
C GLY A 408 43.49 -22.84 -1.60
N ASN A 409 44.56 -22.04 -1.70
CA ASN A 409 44.49 -20.61 -1.91
C ASN A 409 45.13 -20.19 -3.22
N TYR A 410 44.74 -19.05 -3.79
CA TYR A 410 45.41 -18.42 -4.94
C TYR A 410 45.43 -19.30 -6.19
N ASN A 411 44.46 -20.20 -6.38
CA ASN A 411 44.37 -21.04 -7.55
C ASN A 411 43.56 -20.35 -8.65
N THR A 412 44.02 -20.52 -9.89
CA THR A 412 43.30 -20.11 -11.11
C THR A 412 42.95 -21.32 -11.94
N ALA A 413 41.69 -21.58 -12.16
CA ALA A 413 41.17 -22.67 -13.00
C ALA A 413 40.26 -22.12 -14.09
N LEU A 414 40.65 -22.22 -15.34
CA LEU A 414 39.87 -21.80 -16.50
C LEU A 414 39.67 -22.97 -17.45
N GLY A 415 38.51 -23.58 -17.42
CA GLY A 415 38.17 -24.72 -18.26
C GLY A 415 37.07 -25.56 -17.63
N GLY A 416 36.01 -25.79 -18.39
CA GLY A 416 34.87 -26.60 -17.96
C GLY A 416 35.08 -28.07 -18.19
N ASP A 417 34.02 -28.84 -17.94
CA ASP A 417 33.96 -30.29 -18.09
C ASP A 417 33.87 -30.71 -19.56
N ILE A 418 34.29 -31.97 -19.82
CA ILE A 418 34.01 -32.69 -21.08
C ILE A 418 32.62 -33.33 -20.98
N PRO A 419 31.82 -33.38 -22.06
CA PRO A 419 30.53 -34.06 -22.06
C PRO A 419 30.61 -35.49 -21.50
N GLY A 420 29.85 -35.76 -20.40
CA GLY A 420 29.81 -37.07 -19.76
C GLY A 420 30.81 -37.32 -18.63
N GLY A 421 31.57 -36.28 -18.21
CA GLY A 421 32.54 -36.37 -17.11
C GLY A 421 32.31 -35.37 -15.98
N THR A 422 33.15 -35.40 -14.94
CA THR A 422 33.25 -34.41 -13.85
C THR A 422 34.66 -33.83 -13.81
N TYR A 423 35.19 -33.42 -14.96
CA TYR A 423 36.61 -33.19 -15.19
C TYR A 423 36.95 -31.74 -15.55
N GLY A 424 36.47 -30.79 -14.75
CA GLY A 424 36.90 -29.40 -14.88
C GLY A 424 38.42 -29.21 -14.65
N SER A 425 38.96 -28.07 -15.03
CA SER A 425 40.34 -27.72 -14.71
C SER A 425 40.55 -27.72 -13.19
N LEU A 426 41.65 -28.31 -12.69
CA LEU A 426 42.05 -28.40 -11.31
C LEU A 426 40.96 -29.04 -10.41
N ALA A 427 40.12 -29.92 -10.95
CA ALA A 427 38.88 -30.35 -10.30
C ALA A 427 39.09 -31.10 -8.97
N ALA A 428 40.13 -31.97 -8.89
CA ALA A 428 40.41 -32.76 -7.68
C ALA A 428 41.30 -32.05 -6.64
N ASN A 429 41.67 -30.79 -6.85
CA ASN A 429 42.48 -30.05 -5.88
C ASN A 429 41.76 -29.91 -4.54
N THR A 430 42.44 -30.24 -3.46
CA THR A 430 41.86 -30.07 -2.10
C THR A 430 42.57 -28.96 -1.33
N THR A 431 43.88 -29.04 -1.16
CA THR A 431 44.68 -28.11 -0.36
C THR A 431 45.84 -27.45 -1.13
N GLY A 432 46.09 -27.88 -2.38
CA GLY A 432 47.14 -27.28 -3.22
C GLY A 432 46.85 -25.80 -3.51
N SER A 433 47.89 -24.97 -3.45
CA SER A 433 47.77 -23.51 -3.57
C SER A 433 48.63 -22.98 -4.74
N SER A 434 48.31 -21.77 -5.20
CA SER A 434 49.10 -21.07 -6.25
C SER A 434 49.23 -21.86 -7.54
N ASN A 435 48.21 -22.63 -7.93
CA ASN A 435 48.18 -23.35 -9.18
C ASN A 435 47.44 -22.55 -10.27
N VAL A 436 47.91 -22.64 -11.50
CA VAL A 436 47.29 -22.09 -12.70
C VAL A 436 46.95 -23.22 -13.66
N ALA A 437 45.66 -23.44 -13.93
CA ALA A 437 45.14 -24.44 -14.84
C ALA A 437 44.25 -23.81 -15.90
N VAL A 438 44.72 -23.73 -17.13
CA VAL A 438 43.97 -23.15 -18.26
C VAL A 438 43.77 -24.20 -19.34
N GLY A 439 42.54 -24.59 -19.55
CA GLY A 439 42.14 -25.63 -20.48
C GLY A 439 41.37 -26.77 -19.82
N THR A 440 40.47 -27.43 -20.54
CA THR A 440 39.66 -28.54 -20.03
C THR A 440 40.57 -29.65 -19.49
N ALA A 441 40.32 -30.11 -18.29
CA ALA A 441 41.08 -31.13 -17.56
C ALA A 441 42.59 -30.82 -17.34
N ALA A 442 43.02 -29.55 -17.47
CA ALA A 442 44.34 -29.14 -17.02
C ALA A 442 44.48 -29.33 -15.51
N LEU A 443 45.57 -29.95 -15.01
CA LEU A 443 45.81 -30.28 -13.61
C LEU A 443 44.65 -31.04 -12.94
N ARG A 444 43.85 -31.77 -13.68
CA ARG A 444 42.61 -32.38 -13.17
C ARG A 444 42.81 -33.19 -11.89
N SER A 445 43.86 -34.03 -11.84
CA SER A 445 44.13 -34.98 -10.75
C SER A 445 44.98 -34.38 -9.60
N ASN A 446 45.36 -33.09 -9.69
CA ASN A 446 46.11 -32.43 -8.63
C ASN A 446 45.31 -32.43 -7.33
N THR A 447 45.90 -32.88 -6.24
CA THR A 447 45.21 -32.91 -4.92
C THR A 447 45.82 -31.91 -3.94
N THR A 448 47.10 -32.01 -3.68
CA THR A 448 47.79 -31.22 -2.64
C THR A 448 48.98 -30.42 -3.17
N ALA A 449 49.40 -30.63 -4.40
CA ALA A 449 50.57 -29.97 -4.97
C ALA A 449 50.31 -28.47 -5.24
N SER A 450 51.34 -27.68 -5.06
CA SER A 450 51.29 -26.22 -5.20
C SER A 450 52.28 -25.72 -6.27
N ASN A 451 52.07 -24.47 -6.71
CA ASN A 451 52.94 -23.74 -7.62
C ASN A 451 53.05 -24.39 -9.01
N ASN A 452 52.02 -25.05 -9.51
CA ASN A 452 52.00 -25.66 -10.85
C ASN A 452 51.33 -24.70 -11.85
N THR A 453 51.88 -24.67 -13.06
CA THR A 453 51.27 -23.95 -14.23
C THR A 453 51.02 -24.94 -15.35
N ALA A 454 49.76 -25.15 -15.70
CA ALA A 454 49.32 -26.00 -16.80
C ALA A 454 48.44 -25.22 -17.78
N VAL A 455 48.86 -25.11 -19.02
CA VAL A 455 48.09 -24.39 -20.06
C VAL A 455 47.92 -25.31 -21.28
N GLY A 456 46.72 -25.74 -21.55
CA GLY A 456 46.34 -26.63 -22.65
C GLY A 456 45.39 -27.72 -22.20
N TYR A 457 44.67 -28.34 -23.17
CA TYR A 457 43.82 -29.51 -22.93
C TYR A 457 44.62 -30.61 -22.27
N ARG A 458 44.22 -31.09 -21.06
CA ARG A 458 44.86 -32.16 -20.28
C ARG A 458 46.35 -31.95 -20.00
N ALA A 459 46.85 -30.72 -19.95
CA ALA A 459 48.20 -30.43 -19.49
C ALA A 459 48.35 -30.81 -18.02
N LEU A 460 49.40 -31.56 -17.61
CA LEU A 460 49.62 -32.10 -16.27
C LEU A 460 48.43 -32.88 -15.70
N ASP A 461 47.61 -33.52 -16.54
CA ASP A 461 46.34 -34.16 -16.17
C ASP A 461 46.47 -35.16 -15.01
N LEU A 462 47.51 -35.99 -14.98
CA LEU A 462 47.73 -37.04 -13.97
C LEU A 462 48.67 -36.60 -12.82
N ASN A 463 49.05 -35.32 -12.73
CA ASN A 463 49.83 -34.81 -11.62
C ASN A 463 48.99 -34.83 -10.33
N THR A 464 49.41 -35.51 -9.30
CA THR A 464 48.72 -35.58 -7.99
C THR A 464 49.42 -34.76 -6.94
N THR A 465 50.70 -34.93 -6.73
CA THR A 465 51.50 -34.35 -5.61
C THR A 465 52.77 -33.62 -6.08
N GLY A 466 53.09 -33.62 -7.38
CA GLY A 466 54.26 -32.91 -7.89
C GLY A 466 54.10 -31.41 -7.90
N ALA A 467 54.94 -30.65 -7.20
CA ALA A 467 54.90 -29.20 -7.11
C ALA A 467 55.93 -28.52 -8.04
N ASN A 468 55.75 -27.20 -8.27
CA ASN A 468 56.67 -26.34 -9.03
C ASN A 468 56.85 -26.80 -10.50
N ARG A 469 55.80 -27.29 -11.13
CA ARG A 469 55.83 -27.81 -12.52
C ARG A 469 55.22 -26.77 -13.45
N THR A 470 55.78 -26.69 -14.66
CA THR A 470 55.22 -25.90 -15.75
C THR A 470 55.07 -26.77 -16.99
N ALA A 471 53.86 -26.81 -17.57
CA ALA A 471 53.57 -27.54 -18.81
C ALA A 471 52.62 -26.72 -19.69
N ILE A 472 52.99 -26.50 -20.92
CA ILE A 472 52.22 -25.71 -21.89
C ILE A 472 52.06 -26.54 -23.18
N GLY A 473 50.82 -26.70 -23.65
CA GLY A 473 50.50 -27.44 -24.87
C GLY A 473 49.49 -28.57 -24.62
N PHE A 474 48.91 -29.07 -25.70
CA PHE A 474 47.97 -30.20 -25.70
C PHE A 474 48.62 -31.46 -25.07
N GLU A 475 48.00 -32.03 -24.04
CA GLU A 475 48.44 -33.20 -23.29
C GLU A 475 49.92 -33.15 -22.83
N SER A 476 50.49 -31.97 -22.63
CA SER A 476 51.87 -31.78 -22.21
C SER A 476 52.09 -32.35 -20.80
N SER A 477 53.18 -33.14 -20.60
CA SER A 477 53.54 -33.78 -19.31
C SER A 477 52.38 -34.56 -18.67
N LYS A 478 51.53 -35.23 -19.47
CA LYS A 478 50.30 -35.89 -19.00
C LYS A 478 50.57 -37.03 -18.03
N GLY A 479 51.68 -37.71 -18.09
CA GLY A 479 52.04 -38.89 -17.30
C GLY A 479 53.25 -38.76 -16.38
N SER A 480 53.68 -37.54 -15.99
CA SER A 480 54.88 -37.29 -15.16
C SER A 480 54.54 -36.90 -13.75
#